data_4497c2ca00e27c38ca8c1832fb140ef9
#
_entry.id   4497c2ca00e27c38ca8c1832fb140ef9
#
_cell.length_a   1.000
_cell.length_b   1.000
_cell.length_c   1.000
_cell.angle_alpha   90.00
_cell.angle_beta   90.00
_cell.angle_gamma   90.00
#
_symmetry.space_group_name_H-M   'P 1'
#
loop_
_entity.id
_entity.type
_entity.pdbx_description
1 polymer ?
#
loop_
_entity_poly.entity_id
_entity_poly.type
_entity_poly.pdbx_seq_one_letter_code
_entity_poly.pdbx_strand_id
1 'polypeptide(L)'
;MKKLILVTSPPACGKTFVTKKLAKAIPNCVYLDKDSLIVLSKQIFVVANQEYNRSSDFFEAEIRDYEYDCIMEIAMEALEYNDTVFINAPYTREVRTP
;
A
#
# COMPACT_ATOMS: atom_id res chain seq x y z
N MET A 1 9.24 18.07 -10.90
CA MET A 1 7.91 17.50 -11.18
C MET A 1 7.58 16.42 -10.19
N LYS A 2 6.38 16.44 -9.66
CA LYS A 2 5.95 15.43 -8.69
C LYS A 2 5.40 14.20 -9.38
N LYS A 3 5.78 13.02 -8.91
CA LYS A 3 5.35 11.75 -9.51
C LYS A 3 4.91 10.77 -8.45
N LEU A 4 3.73 10.21 -8.66
CA LEU A 4 3.22 9.11 -7.85
C LEU A 4 3.26 7.84 -8.70
N ILE A 5 4.00 6.83 -8.24
CA ILE A 5 4.18 5.60 -9.00
C ILE A 5 3.62 4.44 -8.20
N LEU A 6 2.62 3.79 -8.75
CA LEU A 6 1.99 2.64 -8.12
C LEU A 6 2.61 1.35 -8.67
N VAL A 7 3.15 0.55 -7.76
CA VAL A 7 3.72 -0.74 -8.11
C VAL A 7 2.70 -1.81 -7.74
N THR A 8 2.14 -2.46 -8.75
CA THR A 8 1.08 -3.46 -8.56
C THR A 8 1.54 -4.79 -9.11
N SER A 9 2.25 -5.54 -8.31
CA SER A 9 2.75 -6.83 -8.76
C SER A 9 2.28 -7.92 -7.81
N PRO A 10 2.16 -9.16 -8.31
CA PRO A 10 1.83 -10.28 -7.44
C PRO A 10 2.89 -10.43 -6.35
N PRO A 11 2.49 -10.95 -5.19
CA PRO A 11 3.45 -11.22 -4.12
C PRO A 11 4.54 -12.18 -4.59
N ALA A 12 5.73 -12.04 -4.01
CA ALA A 12 6.86 -12.95 -4.21
C ALA A 12 7.42 -13.00 -5.63
N CYS A 13 7.20 -11.96 -6.44
CA CYS A 13 7.78 -11.92 -7.78
C CYS A 13 9.11 -11.16 -7.85
N GLY A 14 9.64 -10.73 -6.70
CA GLY A 14 10.92 -10.02 -6.67
C GLY A 14 10.85 -8.53 -6.98
N LYS A 15 9.71 -8.02 -7.38
CA LYS A 15 9.60 -6.61 -7.77
C LYS A 15 9.76 -5.66 -6.59
N THR A 16 9.39 -6.09 -5.39
CA THR A 16 9.58 -5.27 -4.20
C THR A 16 11.06 -4.93 -4.01
N PHE A 17 11.93 -5.93 -4.15
CA PHE A 17 13.36 -5.73 -4.00
C PHE A 17 13.89 -4.74 -5.04
N VAL A 18 13.48 -4.92 -6.30
CA VAL A 18 13.91 -4.04 -7.39
C VAL A 18 13.40 -2.62 -7.18
N THR A 19 12.14 -2.49 -6.79
CA THR A 19 11.54 -1.18 -6.56
C THR A 19 12.23 -0.44 -5.42
N LYS A 20 12.57 -1.15 -4.35
CA LYS A 20 13.28 -0.52 -3.22
C LYS A 20 14.66 -0.04 -3.64
N LYS A 21 15.37 -0.82 -4.44
CA LYS A 21 16.68 -0.39 -4.95
C LYS A 21 16.55 0.83 -5.83
N LEU A 22 15.53 0.86 -6.69
CA LEU A 22 15.30 1.99 -7.56
C LEU A 22 14.98 3.24 -6.74
N ALA A 23 14.13 3.11 -5.73
CA ALA A 23 13.77 4.23 -4.87
C ALA A 23 14.98 4.81 -4.17
N LYS A 24 15.93 3.97 -3.73
CA LYS A 24 17.14 4.44 -3.10
C LYS A 24 18.06 5.20 -4.03
N ALA A 25 17.97 4.90 -5.33
CA ALA A 25 18.81 5.54 -6.33
C ALA A 25 18.25 6.86 -6.84
N ILE A 26 16.99 7.14 -6.59
CA ILE A 26 16.32 8.36 -7.06
C ILE A 26 16.34 9.42 -5.96
N PRO A 27 16.87 10.62 -6.23
CA PRO A 27 16.85 11.69 -5.23
C PRO A 27 15.43 12.11 -4.88
N ASN A 28 15.21 12.50 -3.64
CA ASN A 28 13.93 12.99 -3.16
C ASN A 28 12.79 12.00 -3.43
N CYS A 29 13.04 10.74 -3.13
CA CYS A 29 12.11 9.66 -3.38
C CYS A 29 11.72 8.97 -2.08
N VAL A 30 10.43 8.64 -1.97
CA VAL A 30 9.91 7.89 -0.82
C VAL A 30 9.31 6.59 -1.34
N TYR A 31 9.54 5.51 -0.62
CA TYR A 31 8.95 4.21 -0.91
C TYR A 31 7.97 3.85 0.20
N LEU A 32 6.72 3.61 -0.16
CA LEU A 32 5.67 3.24 0.78
C LEU A 32 5.16 1.84 0.43
N ASP A 33 5.01 1.02 1.46
CA ASP A 33 4.51 -0.35 1.30
C ASP A 33 3.19 -0.49 2.04
N LYS A 34 2.14 -0.84 1.31
CA LYS A 34 0.81 -0.99 1.91
C LYS A 34 0.80 -2.06 3.01
N ASP A 35 1.69 -3.04 2.92
CA ASP A 35 1.78 -4.07 3.95
C ASP A 35 2.18 -3.54 5.32
N SER A 36 2.73 -2.33 5.37
CA SER A 36 3.03 -1.69 6.65
C SER A 36 1.76 -1.45 7.48
N LEU A 37 0.60 -1.43 6.85
CA LEU A 37 -0.67 -1.22 7.53
C LEU A 37 -1.24 -2.51 8.13
N ILE A 38 -0.63 -3.65 7.85
CA ILE A 38 -1.15 -4.94 8.33
C ILE A 38 -1.21 -5.00 9.85
N VAL A 39 -0.24 -4.39 10.53
CA VAL A 39 -0.23 -4.38 11.99
C VAL A 39 -1.53 -3.78 12.53
N LEU A 40 -1.95 -2.65 11.98
CA LEU A 40 -3.19 -2.01 12.39
C LEU A 40 -4.40 -2.85 11.98
N SER A 41 -4.38 -3.41 10.79
CA SER A 41 -5.48 -4.23 10.31
C SER A 41 -5.68 -5.47 11.17
N LYS A 42 -4.59 -6.10 11.61
CA LYS A 42 -4.69 -7.25 12.53
C LYS A 42 -5.38 -6.85 13.83
N GLN A 43 -5.08 -5.69 14.35
CA GLN A 43 -5.70 -5.21 15.57
C GLN A 43 -7.21 -4.97 15.39
N ILE A 44 -7.60 -4.53 14.20
CA ILE A 44 -9.02 -4.34 13.90
C ILE A 44 -9.76 -5.68 13.99
N PHE A 45 -9.16 -6.76 13.47
CA PHE A 45 -9.77 -8.09 13.62
C PHE A 45 -9.92 -8.47 15.08
N VAL A 46 -8.91 -8.18 15.89
CA VAL A 46 -8.96 -8.49 17.32
C VAL A 46 -10.10 -7.72 18.01
N VAL A 47 -10.18 -6.42 17.78
CA VAL A 47 -11.18 -5.58 18.42
C VAL A 47 -12.60 -5.98 18.00
N ALA A 48 -12.76 -6.39 16.75
CA ALA A 48 -14.05 -6.81 16.22
C ALA A 48 -14.39 -8.26 16.57
N ASN A 49 -13.49 -8.96 17.27
CA ASN A 49 -13.66 -10.37 17.62
C ASN A 49 -13.85 -11.24 16.39
N GLN A 50 -13.04 -10.98 15.36
CA GLN A 50 -13.07 -11.72 14.11
C GLN A 50 -11.76 -12.48 13.94
N GLU A 51 -11.83 -13.66 13.31
CA GLU A 51 -10.64 -14.39 12.96
C GLU A 51 -9.89 -13.66 11.84
N TYR A 52 -8.57 -13.57 11.97
CA TYR A 52 -7.77 -12.87 10.98
C TYR A 52 -7.80 -13.61 9.64
N ASN A 53 -8.41 -12.99 8.64
CA ASN A 53 -8.50 -13.56 7.30
C ASN A 53 -8.71 -12.42 6.29
N ARG A 54 -7.68 -12.13 5.51
CA ARG A 54 -7.71 -11.03 4.56
C ARG A 54 -8.57 -11.34 3.32
N SER A 55 -9.08 -12.56 3.21
CA SER A 55 -10.03 -12.92 2.15
C SER A 55 -11.47 -12.95 2.64
N SER A 56 -11.71 -12.59 3.89
CA SER A 56 -13.05 -12.66 4.47
C SER A 56 -13.93 -11.50 4.02
N ASP A 57 -15.23 -11.69 4.15
CA ASP A 57 -16.19 -10.61 3.86
C ASP A 57 -16.00 -9.44 4.81
N PHE A 58 -15.63 -9.73 6.06
CA PHE A 58 -15.35 -8.68 7.04
C PHE A 58 -14.20 -7.78 6.55
N PHE A 59 -13.11 -8.37 6.09
CA PHE A 59 -11.99 -7.59 5.58
C PHE A 59 -12.40 -6.75 4.38
N GLU A 60 -13.13 -7.36 3.44
CA GLU A 60 -13.57 -6.67 2.25
C GLU A 60 -14.47 -5.46 2.57
N ALA A 61 -15.36 -5.64 3.55
CA ALA A 61 -16.35 -4.61 3.87
C ALA A 61 -15.80 -3.52 4.80
N GLU A 62 -14.90 -3.87 5.72
CA GLU A 62 -14.56 -3.00 6.84
C GLU A 62 -13.12 -2.50 6.85
N ILE A 63 -12.21 -3.13 6.10
CA ILE A 63 -10.79 -2.81 6.23
C ILE A 63 -10.15 -2.43 4.90
N ARG A 64 -10.41 -3.19 3.85
CA ARG A 64 -9.66 -3.12 2.60
C ARG A 64 -9.57 -1.72 2.01
N ASP A 65 -10.71 -1.08 1.82
CA ASP A 65 -10.72 0.23 1.19
C ASP A 65 -10.06 1.28 2.07
N TYR A 66 -10.16 1.10 3.39
CA TYR A 66 -9.51 2.01 4.33
C TYR A 66 -8.00 1.89 4.32
N GLU A 67 -7.48 0.70 4.06
CA GLU A 67 -6.04 0.55 3.87
C GLU A 67 -5.57 1.35 2.67
N TYR A 68 -6.31 1.27 1.56
CA TYR A 68 -5.96 2.02 0.36
C TYR A 68 -6.09 3.52 0.58
N ASP A 69 -7.17 3.96 1.21
CA ASP A 69 -7.34 5.38 1.50
C ASP A 69 -6.20 5.89 2.38
N CYS A 70 -5.81 5.12 3.37
CA CYS A 70 -4.74 5.50 4.29
C CYS A 70 -3.41 5.65 3.56
N ILE A 71 -3.05 4.67 2.74
CA ILE A 71 -1.76 4.73 2.04
C ILE A 71 -1.75 5.87 1.02
N MET A 72 -2.87 6.15 0.40
CA MET A 72 -2.96 7.27 -0.54
C MET A 72 -2.81 8.61 0.17
N GLU A 73 -3.42 8.77 1.34
CA GLU A 73 -3.24 10.01 2.10
C GLU A 73 -1.78 10.20 2.51
N ILE A 74 -1.13 9.12 2.95
CA ILE A 74 0.30 9.20 3.29
C ILE A 74 1.12 9.56 2.07
N ALA A 75 0.80 8.98 0.92
CA ALA A 75 1.53 9.27 -0.31
C ALA A 75 1.37 10.71 -0.74
N MET A 76 0.18 11.25 -0.65
CA MET A 76 -0.07 12.64 -1.04
C MET A 76 0.65 13.60 -0.12
N GLU A 77 0.68 13.29 1.18
CA GLU A 77 1.45 14.12 2.10
C GLU A 77 2.94 14.03 1.79
N ALA A 78 3.45 12.83 1.52
CA ALA A 78 4.85 12.65 1.19
C ALA A 78 5.27 13.43 -0.05
N LEU A 79 4.35 13.58 -1.02
CA LEU A 79 4.63 14.34 -2.22
C LEU A 79 4.81 15.83 -1.97
N GLU A 80 4.37 16.34 -0.81
CA GLU A 80 4.62 17.75 -0.47
C GLU A 80 6.09 17.98 -0.18
N TYR A 81 6.84 16.95 0.20
CA TYR A 81 8.23 17.07 0.62
C TYR A 81 9.21 16.35 -0.29
N ASN A 82 8.71 15.54 -1.20
CA ASN A 82 9.53 14.73 -2.10
C ASN A 82 8.98 14.80 -3.51
N ASP A 83 9.84 14.58 -4.48
CA ASP A 83 9.44 14.67 -5.88
C ASP A 83 8.81 13.38 -6.41
N THR A 84 9.17 12.25 -5.81
CA THR A 84 8.70 10.95 -6.30
C THR A 84 8.28 10.09 -5.11
N VAL A 85 7.11 9.46 -5.22
CA VAL A 85 6.64 8.51 -4.22
C VAL A 85 6.25 7.21 -4.94
N PHE A 86 6.85 6.12 -4.47
CA PHE A 86 6.46 4.77 -4.90
C PHE A 86 5.50 4.19 -3.88
N ILE A 87 4.40 3.61 -4.34
CA ILE A 87 3.51 2.82 -3.49
C ILE A 87 3.55 1.39 -3.97
N ASN A 88 3.96 0.48 -3.10
CA ASN A 88 3.89 -0.95 -3.38
C ASN A 88 2.61 -1.49 -2.74
N ALA A 89 1.68 -1.90 -3.59
CA ALA A 89 0.44 -2.51 -3.14
C ALA A 89 0.14 -3.71 -4.03
N PRO A 90 -0.27 -4.84 -3.46
CA PRO A 90 -0.66 -5.97 -4.28
C PRO A 90 -1.79 -5.59 -5.22
N TYR A 91 -1.81 -6.22 -6.37
CA TYR A 91 -2.86 -5.99 -7.33
C TYR A 91 -4.22 -6.32 -6.71
N THR A 92 -5.19 -5.43 -6.89
CA THR A 92 -6.52 -5.62 -6.34
C THR A 92 -7.56 -5.17 -7.38
N ARG A 93 -8.83 -5.32 -7.02
CA ARG A 93 -9.91 -4.93 -7.91
C ARG A 93 -9.92 -3.43 -8.21
N GLU A 94 -9.38 -2.60 -7.33
CA GLU A 94 -9.34 -1.16 -7.57
C GLU A 94 -8.55 -0.82 -8.82
N VAL A 95 -7.53 -1.60 -9.10
CA VAL A 95 -6.70 -1.38 -10.28
C VAL A 95 -7.45 -1.74 -11.56
N ARG A 96 -8.38 -2.67 -11.46
CA ARG A 96 -9.15 -3.13 -12.61
C ARG A 96 -10.36 -2.25 -12.94
N THR A 97 -10.74 -1.39 -12.03
CA THR A 97 -11.90 -0.52 -12.22
C THR A 97 -11.46 0.71 -12.99
N PRO A 98 -12.02 0.95 -14.15
CA PRO A 98 -11.65 2.12 -14.95
C PRO A 98 -11.98 3.42 -14.24
#